data_ab56fa38f0db1299f0d92d55dcc51ddb
#
_entry.id   ab56fa38f0db1299f0d92d55dcc51ddb
#
_cell.length_a   1.000
_cell.length_b   1.000
_cell.length_c   1.000
_cell.angle_alpha   90.00
_cell.angle_beta   90.00
_cell.angle_gamma   90.00
#
_symmetry.space_group_name_H-M   'P 1'
#
loop_
_entity.id
_entity.type
_entity.pdbx_description
1 polymer ?
#
loop_
_entity_poly.entity_id
_entity_poly.type
_entity_poly.pdbx_seq_one_letter_code
_entity_poly.pdbx_strand_id
1 'polypeptide(L)'
;MKLISFVVPCYNSQAYMKKCIDSLLTAGEDVEIIIVNDGSTDITLKIAKTYRVNFPSVIKVIDKPNGGHGSGINAGLNEAEGLYFKVVDSDDWLDETALAKLISTIKSHISAGQSPDMYIANFVYDKPSVNDTFVSHYRKKMPAGRIFTWDEVKKFRYSKMMLMHALFYKREKLVESGTVLPEHTFYVDNIFAYKPLPCMQTLYYLDEDIYHYFIGRSDQSVNIKNIVKRYAQQQLVMREMTDAYTWQQIKSMPKGLKRYMWHNLEVIMVNTVFFTCADYSKERVQDLKALWKHIKERDKALYKKLRYFSYVSFPMMLPWKLRGWVMTKGYLYLCKKIKLG
;
A
#
# COMPACT_ATOMS: atom_id res chain seq x y z
N MET A 1 26.15 5.07 -6.37
CA MET A 1 25.10 4.15 -5.85
C MET A 1 23.85 4.98 -5.64
N LYS A 2 22.72 4.56 -6.21
CA LYS A 2 21.43 5.22 -6.00
C LYS A 2 20.89 4.87 -4.61
N LEU A 3 20.37 5.85 -3.88
CA LEU A 3 19.83 5.65 -2.53
C LEU A 3 18.41 5.10 -2.58
N ILE A 4 17.57 5.62 -3.48
CA ILE A 4 16.17 5.21 -3.61
C ILE A 4 15.84 4.98 -5.09
N SER A 5 15.17 3.87 -5.37
CA SER A 5 14.44 3.67 -6.62
C SER A 5 12.98 4.05 -6.41
N PHE A 6 12.56 5.14 -7.01
CA PHE A 6 11.15 5.50 -7.11
C PHE A 6 10.54 4.80 -8.33
N VAL A 7 9.51 3.99 -8.13
CA VAL A 7 8.75 3.37 -9.22
C VAL A 7 7.42 4.09 -9.36
N VAL A 8 7.16 4.59 -10.56
CA VAL A 8 5.95 5.35 -10.91
C VAL A 8 5.15 4.57 -11.95
N PRO A 9 4.18 3.71 -11.54
CA PRO A 9 3.28 3.05 -12.47
C PRO A 9 2.35 4.08 -13.13
N CYS A 10 2.30 4.10 -14.46
CA CYS A 10 1.55 5.06 -15.23
C CYS A 10 0.62 4.34 -16.24
N TYR A 11 -0.67 4.63 -16.15
CA TYR A 11 -1.66 4.24 -17.15
C TYR A 11 -2.60 5.41 -17.44
N ASN A 12 -2.54 5.97 -18.66
CA ASN A 12 -3.29 7.16 -19.06
C ASN A 12 -3.12 8.32 -18.06
N SER A 13 -1.87 8.63 -17.74
CA SER A 13 -1.47 9.56 -16.66
C SER A 13 -1.03 10.93 -17.17
N GLN A 14 -1.25 11.25 -18.45
CA GLN A 14 -0.78 12.50 -19.08
C GLN A 14 -1.12 13.77 -18.30
N ALA A 15 -2.26 13.77 -17.58
CA ALA A 15 -2.75 14.93 -16.85
C ALA A 15 -2.04 15.16 -15.49
N TYR A 16 -1.40 14.12 -14.92
CA TYR A 16 -0.93 14.14 -13.54
C TYR A 16 0.57 13.90 -13.40
N MET A 17 1.15 12.99 -14.20
CA MET A 17 2.49 12.44 -13.99
C MET A 17 3.60 13.48 -13.92
N LYS A 18 3.43 14.66 -14.53
CA LYS A 18 4.45 15.71 -14.49
C LYS A 18 4.72 16.16 -13.05
N LYS A 19 3.65 16.51 -12.31
CA LYS A 19 3.78 16.93 -10.90
C LYS A 19 4.46 15.86 -10.05
N CYS A 20 4.09 14.58 -10.27
CA CYS A 20 4.73 13.45 -9.62
C CYS A 20 6.23 13.43 -9.89
N ILE A 21 6.63 13.35 -11.16
CA ILE A 21 8.04 13.20 -11.57
C ILE A 21 8.86 14.42 -11.12
N ASP A 22 8.34 15.64 -11.29
CA ASP A 22 9.03 16.87 -10.90
C ASP A 22 9.35 16.89 -9.40
N SER A 23 8.41 16.42 -8.55
CA SER A 23 8.64 16.31 -7.11
C SER A 23 9.74 15.30 -6.75
N LEU A 24 9.89 14.22 -7.52
CA LEU A 24 10.93 13.21 -7.29
C LEU A 24 12.31 13.68 -7.79
N LEU A 25 12.35 14.49 -8.85
CA LEU A 25 13.57 15.05 -9.41
C LEU A 25 14.28 16.00 -8.46
N THR A 26 13.59 16.55 -7.45
CA THR A 26 14.20 17.41 -6.42
C THR A 26 15.26 16.67 -5.59
N ALA A 27 15.22 15.33 -5.56
CA ALA A 27 16.25 14.49 -4.92
C ALA A 27 17.56 14.39 -5.73
N GLY A 28 17.60 14.89 -6.96
CA GLY A 28 18.80 14.93 -7.80
C GLY A 28 19.37 13.56 -8.16
N GLU A 29 20.69 13.47 -8.24
CA GLU A 29 21.41 12.28 -8.68
C GLU A 29 21.46 11.13 -7.64
N ASP A 30 21.01 11.37 -6.43
CA ASP A 30 20.98 10.38 -5.36
C ASP A 30 19.95 9.27 -5.61
N VAL A 31 19.00 9.50 -6.50
CA VAL A 31 17.90 8.58 -6.77
C VAL A 31 17.83 8.14 -8.22
N GLU A 32 17.05 7.12 -8.49
CA GLU A 32 16.54 6.81 -9.81
C GLU A 32 15.01 6.82 -9.80
N ILE A 33 14.41 7.20 -10.92
CA ILE A 33 12.98 7.25 -11.13
C ILE A 33 12.64 6.33 -12.31
N ILE A 34 11.93 5.25 -12.02
CA ILE A 34 11.55 4.24 -13.00
C ILE A 34 10.09 4.49 -13.36
N ILE A 35 9.86 5.13 -14.50
CA ILE A 35 8.51 5.38 -15.02
C ILE A 35 8.08 4.14 -15.79
N VAL A 36 7.02 3.48 -15.33
CA VAL A 36 6.49 2.28 -15.99
C VAL A 36 5.23 2.65 -16.74
N ASN A 37 5.30 2.75 -18.06
CA ASN A 37 4.13 2.90 -18.92
C ASN A 37 3.45 1.55 -19.09
N ASP A 38 2.28 1.39 -18.49
CA ASP A 38 1.50 0.14 -18.47
C ASP A 38 0.47 0.12 -19.63
N GLY A 39 0.95 0.29 -20.86
CA GLY A 39 0.13 0.22 -22.07
C GLY A 39 -0.84 1.39 -22.21
N SER A 40 -0.41 2.63 -21.90
CA SER A 40 -1.23 3.83 -22.06
C SER A 40 -1.59 4.09 -23.53
N THR A 41 -2.79 4.63 -23.75
CA THR A 41 -3.31 5.02 -25.07
C THR A 41 -3.26 6.52 -25.33
N ASP A 42 -2.89 7.31 -24.31
CA ASP A 42 -2.68 8.75 -24.37
C ASP A 42 -1.19 9.11 -24.56
N ILE A 43 -0.80 10.36 -24.35
CA ILE A 43 0.59 10.81 -24.54
C ILE A 43 1.51 10.51 -23.32
N THR A 44 1.08 9.68 -22.35
CA THR A 44 1.87 9.30 -21.16
C THR A 44 3.27 8.82 -21.54
N LEU A 45 3.38 7.87 -22.49
CA LEU A 45 4.68 7.35 -22.93
C LEU A 45 5.57 8.44 -23.56
N LYS A 46 5.00 9.35 -24.33
CA LYS A 46 5.75 10.47 -24.93
C LYS A 46 6.31 11.38 -23.85
N ILE A 47 5.52 11.69 -22.83
CA ILE A 47 5.98 12.49 -21.67
C ILE A 47 7.12 11.76 -20.96
N ALA A 48 6.97 10.48 -20.64
CA ALA A 48 8.01 9.68 -19.98
C ALA A 48 9.33 9.67 -20.77
N LYS A 49 9.26 9.47 -22.11
CA LYS A 49 10.45 9.53 -22.97
C LYS A 49 11.12 10.91 -23.00
N THR A 50 10.35 12.00 -22.94
CA THR A 50 10.89 13.36 -22.86
C THR A 50 11.66 13.56 -21.55
N TYR A 51 11.12 13.13 -20.41
CA TYR A 51 11.84 13.17 -19.13
C TYR A 51 13.14 12.34 -19.15
N ARG A 52 13.12 11.15 -19.75
CA ARG A 52 14.32 10.33 -19.88
C ARG A 52 15.41 11.02 -20.72
N VAL A 53 15.04 11.72 -21.79
CA VAL A 53 16.01 12.47 -22.60
C VAL A 53 16.63 13.63 -21.82
N ASN A 54 15.84 14.33 -21.00
CA ASN A 54 16.29 15.49 -20.22
C ASN A 54 17.10 15.08 -18.96
N PHE A 55 16.80 13.91 -18.39
CA PHE A 55 17.40 13.40 -17.14
C PHE A 55 17.90 11.95 -17.27
N PRO A 56 18.82 11.65 -18.21
CA PRO A 56 19.18 10.27 -18.57
C PRO A 56 19.87 9.50 -17.43
N SER A 57 20.52 10.19 -16.48
CA SER A 57 21.20 9.58 -15.33
C SER A 57 20.25 9.26 -14.16
N VAL A 58 19.03 9.81 -14.18
CA VAL A 58 18.05 9.66 -13.09
C VAL A 58 16.82 8.88 -13.54
N ILE A 59 16.36 9.07 -14.79
CA ILE A 59 15.10 8.50 -15.26
C ILE A 59 15.33 7.28 -16.16
N LYS A 60 14.69 6.17 -15.76
CA LYS A 60 14.46 4.98 -16.59
C LYS A 60 13.00 4.93 -17.04
N VAL A 61 12.74 4.38 -18.22
CA VAL A 61 11.39 4.18 -18.75
C VAL A 61 11.22 2.74 -19.18
N ILE A 62 10.21 2.09 -18.63
CA ILE A 62 9.74 0.77 -19.02
C ILE A 62 8.43 0.97 -19.80
N ASP A 63 8.36 0.42 -21.00
CA ASP A 63 7.15 0.42 -21.82
C ASP A 63 6.68 -1.02 -21.99
N LYS A 64 5.48 -1.35 -21.49
CA LYS A 64 4.97 -2.72 -21.47
C LYS A 64 3.47 -2.78 -21.79
N PRO A 65 2.98 -3.93 -22.25
CA PRO A 65 1.53 -4.17 -22.34
C PRO A 65 0.84 -3.97 -20.99
N ASN A 66 -0.41 -3.52 -21.00
CA ASN A 66 -1.17 -3.31 -19.76
C ASN A 66 -1.29 -4.61 -18.95
N GLY A 67 -0.89 -4.57 -17.70
CA GLY A 67 -1.01 -5.64 -16.70
C GLY A 67 -1.59 -5.13 -15.39
N GLY A 68 -1.89 -3.82 -15.32
CA GLY A 68 -2.41 -3.17 -14.13
C GLY A 68 -1.31 -2.73 -13.15
N HIS A 69 -1.73 -2.02 -12.11
CA HIS A 69 -0.86 -1.36 -11.14
C HIS A 69 0.20 -2.30 -10.53
N GLY A 70 -0.20 -3.51 -10.09
CA GLY A 70 0.72 -4.50 -9.53
C GLY A 70 1.80 -4.95 -10.52
N SER A 71 1.43 -5.14 -11.78
CA SER A 71 2.37 -5.49 -12.86
C SER A 71 3.41 -4.39 -13.09
N GLY A 72 2.98 -3.13 -13.01
CA GLY A 72 3.88 -1.97 -13.09
C GLY A 72 4.88 -1.93 -11.93
N ILE A 73 4.44 -2.20 -10.71
CA ILE A 73 5.32 -2.28 -9.53
C ILE A 73 6.33 -3.43 -9.68
N ASN A 74 5.87 -4.62 -10.08
CA ASN A 74 6.74 -5.78 -10.30
C ASN A 74 7.83 -5.48 -11.34
N ALA A 75 7.44 -4.89 -12.48
CA ALA A 75 8.38 -4.51 -13.53
C ALA A 75 9.41 -3.48 -13.02
N GLY A 76 8.96 -2.46 -12.29
CA GLY A 76 9.83 -1.47 -11.69
C GLY A 76 10.79 -2.05 -10.64
N LEU A 77 10.36 -3.03 -9.82
CA LEU A 77 11.21 -3.69 -8.84
C LEU A 77 12.33 -4.50 -9.51
N ASN A 78 12.04 -5.15 -10.62
CA ASN A 78 13.04 -5.92 -11.37
C ASN A 78 14.17 -5.05 -11.95
N GLU A 79 13.87 -3.79 -12.30
CA GLU A 79 14.82 -2.83 -12.87
C GLU A 79 15.48 -1.91 -11.82
N ALA A 80 14.99 -1.98 -10.57
CA ALA A 80 15.47 -1.12 -9.50
C ALA A 80 16.88 -1.50 -9.03
N GLU A 81 17.76 -0.49 -8.85
CA GLU A 81 19.13 -0.61 -8.39
C GLU A 81 19.41 0.11 -7.07
N GLY A 82 18.49 0.98 -6.65
CA GLY A 82 18.61 1.76 -5.41
C GLY A 82 18.65 0.90 -4.15
N LEU A 83 19.26 1.44 -3.10
CA LEU A 83 19.33 0.78 -1.80
C LEU A 83 17.93 0.57 -1.20
N TYR A 84 17.07 1.55 -1.37
CA TYR A 84 15.66 1.51 -0.95
C TYR A 84 14.74 1.57 -2.16
N PHE A 85 13.54 1.04 -1.99
CA PHE A 85 12.48 0.97 -2.99
C PHE A 85 11.24 1.68 -2.50
N LYS A 86 10.65 2.53 -3.36
CA LYS A 86 9.43 3.29 -3.07
C LYS A 86 8.52 3.32 -4.29
N VAL A 87 7.26 2.96 -4.10
CA VAL A 87 6.22 3.20 -5.11
C VAL A 87 5.61 4.58 -4.91
N VAL A 88 5.44 5.32 -5.99
CA VAL A 88 4.71 6.60 -6.01
C VAL A 88 3.67 6.54 -7.12
N ASP A 89 2.39 6.69 -6.77
CA ASP A 89 1.32 6.70 -7.75
C ASP A 89 1.43 7.94 -8.64
N SER A 90 1.13 7.80 -9.93
CA SER A 90 1.39 8.85 -10.92
C SER A 90 0.56 10.13 -10.76
N ASP A 91 -0.48 10.09 -9.93
CA ASP A 91 -1.32 11.23 -9.56
C ASP A 91 -0.96 11.84 -8.19
N ASP A 92 0.03 11.27 -7.50
CA ASP A 92 0.54 11.72 -6.20
C ASP A 92 1.88 12.45 -6.34
N TRP A 93 2.40 13.04 -5.24
CA TRP A 93 3.71 13.71 -5.23
C TRP A 93 4.35 13.65 -3.85
N LEU A 94 5.65 13.97 -3.77
CA LEU A 94 6.38 14.08 -2.52
C LEU A 94 6.66 15.54 -2.16
N ASP A 95 6.68 15.87 -0.86
CA ASP A 95 7.15 17.15 -0.36
C ASP A 95 8.67 17.24 -0.50
N GLU A 96 9.15 18.28 -1.13
CA GLU A 96 10.58 18.49 -1.44
C GLU A 96 11.45 18.58 -0.17
N THR A 97 10.99 19.34 0.83
CA THR A 97 11.73 19.54 2.08
C THR A 97 11.82 18.23 2.89
N ALA A 98 10.70 17.52 2.99
CA ALA A 98 10.64 16.24 3.69
C ALA A 98 11.45 15.15 2.95
N LEU A 99 11.46 15.16 1.61
CA LEU A 99 12.29 14.27 0.81
C LEU A 99 13.78 14.54 1.01
N ALA A 100 14.20 15.79 1.02
CA ALA A 100 15.58 16.17 1.30
C ALA A 100 16.03 15.71 2.69
N LYS A 101 15.16 15.80 3.72
CA LYS A 101 15.43 15.26 5.06
C LYS A 101 15.59 13.74 5.05
N LEU A 102 14.75 13.02 4.30
CA LEU A 102 14.87 11.56 4.17
C LEU A 102 16.21 11.18 3.52
N ILE A 103 16.59 11.82 2.42
CA ILE A 103 17.86 11.58 1.73
C ILE A 103 19.04 11.84 2.68
N SER A 104 19.04 12.97 3.41
CA SER A 104 20.07 13.29 4.40
C SER A 104 20.14 12.24 5.51
N THR A 105 18.99 11.78 6.01
CA THR A 105 18.91 10.74 7.04
C THR A 105 19.48 9.41 6.53
N ILE A 106 19.16 9.00 5.30
CA ILE A 106 19.70 7.78 4.68
C ILE A 106 21.22 7.89 4.57
N LYS A 107 21.76 9.02 4.08
CA LYS A 107 23.21 9.26 3.97
C LYS A 107 23.90 9.18 5.33
N SER A 108 23.32 9.78 6.36
CA SER A 108 23.83 9.73 7.73
C SER A 108 23.90 8.30 8.27
N HIS A 109 22.84 7.51 8.06
CA HIS A 109 22.82 6.10 8.46
C HIS A 109 23.87 5.28 7.73
N ILE A 110 24.03 5.45 6.41
CA ILE A 110 25.07 4.76 5.64
C ILE A 110 26.46 5.11 6.18
N SER A 111 26.74 6.39 6.44
CA SER A 111 28.02 6.84 6.99
C SER A 111 28.29 6.27 8.38
N ALA A 112 27.24 5.98 9.15
CA ALA A 112 27.34 5.32 10.46
C ALA A 112 27.38 3.78 10.39
N GLY A 113 27.42 3.19 9.19
CA GLY A 113 27.35 1.73 8.99
C GLY A 113 25.99 1.13 9.36
N GLN A 114 24.93 1.93 9.36
CA GLN A 114 23.58 1.54 9.70
C GLN A 114 22.68 1.64 8.45
N SER A 115 21.79 0.69 8.28
CA SER A 115 20.82 0.71 7.17
C SER A 115 19.57 -0.03 7.61
N PRO A 116 18.58 0.67 8.19
CA PRO A 116 17.34 0.03 8.64
C PRO A 116 16.64 -0.62 7.44
N ASP A 117 15.95 -1.74 7.69
CA ASP A 117 15.28 -2.50 6.63
C ASP A 117 14.07 -1.76 6.05
N MET A 118 13.49 -0.83 6.82
CA MET A 118 12.35 -0.04 6.36
C MET A 118 12.35 1.35 7.00
N TYR A 119 12.20 2.39 6.15
CA TYR A 119 11.79 3.69 6.61
C TYR A 119 10.27 3.82 6.51
N ILE A 120 9.70 4.48 7.51
CA ILE A 120 8.27 4.81 7.60
C ILE A 120 8.18 6.32 7.70
N ALA A 121 7.31 6.95 6.91
CA ALA A 121 7.05 8.37 6.97
C ALA A 121 5.55 8.64 7.03
N ASN A 122 5.15 9.87 7.34
CA ASN A 122 3.76 10.27 7.26
C ASN A 122 3.31 10.42 5.80
N PHE A 123 2.00 10.38 5.61
CA PHE A 123 1.40 10.79 4.35
C PHE A 123 0.17 11.66 4.60
N VAL A 124 -0.10 12.53 3.65
CA VAL A 124 -1.15 13.53 3.69
C VAL A 124 -2.25 13.12 2.72
N TYR A 125 -3.48 12.99 3.18
CA TYR A 125 -4.64 12.98 2.31
C TYR A 125 -4.89 14.40 1.83
N ASP A 126 -4.62 14.66 0.57
CA ASP A 126 -4.74 15.98 -0.04
C ASP A 126 -6.01 16.06 -0.89
N LYS A 127 -6.93 16.95 -0.50
CA LYS A 127 -8.21 17.18 -1.15
C LYS A 127 -8.32 18.63 -1.62
N PRO A 128 -7.68 19.01 -2.73
CA PRO A 128 -7.67 20.40 -3.19
C PRO A 128 -9.07 20.97 -3.45
N SER A 129 -10.02 20.13 -3.87
CA SER A 129 -11.40 20.56 -4.18
C SER A 129 -12.16 21.13 -3.00
N VAL A 130 -11.80 20.78 -1.77
CA VAL A 130 -12.43 21.23 -0.52
C VAL A 130 -11.44 21.93 0.42
N ASN A 131 -10.20 22.17 -0.05
CA ASN A 131 -9.10 22.76 0.73
C ASN A 131 -8.93 22.08 2.12
N ASP A 132 -9.08 20.76 2.18
CA ASP A 132 -8.97 19.94 3.39
C ASP A 132 -7.81 18.96 3.25
N THR A 133 -6.94 18.96 4.26
CA THR A 133 -5.81 18.04 4.35
C THR A 133 -5.87 17.27 5.66
N PHE A 134 -5.55 15.99 5.61
CA PHE A 134 -5.48 15.15 6.80
C PHE A 134 -4.17 14.35 6.81
N VAL A 135 -3.37 14.53 7.85
CA VAL A 135 -2.10 13.82 8.00
C VAL A 135 -2.29 12.49 8.71
N SER A 136 -1.84 11.41 8.09
CA SER A 136 -1.69 10.10 8.73
C SER A 136 -0.30 9.96 9.32
N HIS A 137 -0.13 10.29 10.58
CA HIS A 137 1.13 10.21 11.32
C HIS A 137 1.14 9.02 12.29
N TYR A 138 2.35 8.58 12.72
CA TYR A 138 2.55 7.39 13.55
C TYR A 138 3.22 7.69 14.92
N ARG A 139 3.40 8.95 15.31
CA ARG A 139 4.05 9.43 16.57
C ARG A 139 3.65 8.66 17.83
N LYS A 140 2.36 8.28 17.93
CA LYS A 140 1.84 7.54 19.11
C LYS A 140 2.00 6.03 18.99
N LYS A 141 2.55 5.53 17.86
CA LYS A 141 2.61 4.10 17.53
C LYS A 141 4.01 3.54 17.55
N MET A 142 5.00 4.35 17.23
CA MET A 142 6.39 3.94 17.13
C MET A 142 7.32 5.11 17.49
N PRO A 143 8.58 4.84 17.92
CA PRO A 143 9.59 5.87 18.15
C PRO A 143 9.92 6.61 16.85
N ALA A 144 10.16 7.93 16.94
CA ALA A 144 10.64 8.74 15.83
C ALA A 144 12.13 9.06 15.99
N GLY A 145 12.84 9.26 14.87
CA GLY A 145 14.20 9.78 14.84
C GLY A 145 15.29 8.82 15.31
N ARG A 146 14.99 7.54 15.46
CA ARG A 146 15.97 6.48 15.76
C ARG A 146 15.57 5.15 15.15
N ILE A 147 16.55 4.25 15.03
CA ILE A 147 16.30 2.86 14.63
C ILE A 147 15.65 2.10 15.80
N PHE A 148 14.67 1.26 15.50
CA PHE A 148 13.94 0.44 16.47
C PHE A 148 13.51 -0.89 15.85
N THR A 149 12.95 -1.78 16.66
CA THR A 149 12.41 -3.07 16.22
C THR A 149 10.89 -3.15 16.40
N TRP A 150 10.27 -4.19 15.86
CA TRP A 150 8.83 -4.41 15.98
C TRP A 150 8.31 -4.46 17.40
N ASP A 151 9.13 -4.83 18.39
CA ASP A 151 8.69 -4.93 19.78
C ASP A 151 8.31 -3.58 20.38
N GLU A 152 8.83 -2.49 19.83
CA GLU A 152 8.50 -1.12 20.22
C GLU A 152 7.25 -0.55 19.50
N VAL A 153 6.75 -1.26 18.50
CA VAL A 153 5.54 -0.84 17.76
C VAL A 153 4.29 -1.12 18.59
N LYS A 154 3.52 -0.08 18.91
CA LYS A 154 2.29 -0.16 19.73
C LYS A 154 1.09 -0.61 18.88
N LYS A 155 0.02 -1.04 19.55
CA LYS A 155 -1.24 -1.46 18.91
C LYS A 155 -1.84 -0.32 18.06
N PHE A 156 -2.14 -0.62 16.80
CA PHE A 156 -2.87 0.28 15.91
C PHE A 156 -4.38 0.28 16.23
N ARG A 157 -5.03 1.42 15.98
CA ARG A 157 -6.50 1.49 15.99
C ARG A 157 -7.01 1.01 14.63
N TYR A 158 -8.25 0.52 14.60
CA TYR A 158 -8.89 0.02 13.38
C TYR A 158 -8.77 0.98 12.17
N SER A 159 -8.91 2.28 12.41
CA SER A 159 -8.85 3.33 11.37
C SER A 159 -7.43 3.72 10.93
N LYS A 160 -6.38 3.04 11.39
CA LYS A 160 -5.00 3.37 11.04
C LYS A 160 -4.22 2.14 10.58
N MET A 161 -3.58 2.27 9.43
CA MET A 161 -2.65 1.30 8.85
C MET A 161 -1.44 2.06 8.30
N MET A 162 -0.33 1.35 8.15
CA MET A 162 0.76 1.82 7.30
C MET A 162 0.43 1.40 5.88
N LEU A 163 0.01 2.35 5.06
CA LEU A 163 -0.26 2.13 3.64
C LEU A 163 1.06 2.17 2.85
N MET A 164 1.05 1.70 1.61
CA MET A 164 2.16 1.77 0.66
C MET A 164 2.79 3.18 0.61
N HIS A 165 1.97 4.22 0.73
CA HIS A 165 2.38 5.62 0.73
C HIS A 165 3.40 5.97 1.82
N ALA A 166 3.32 5.31 2.99
CA ALA A 166 4.20 5.54 4.13
C ALA A 166 5.54 4.78 4.07
N LEU A 167 5.70 3.79 3.18
CA LEU A 167 6.71 2.75 3.29
C LEU A 167 7.83 2.94 2.25
N PHE A 168 9.08 2.84 2.73
CA PHE A 168 10.30 2.76 1.92
C PHE A 168 11.03 1.50 2.36
N TYR A 169 11.05 0.49 1.53
CA TYR A 169 11.65 -0.81 1.85
C TYR A 169 13.12 -0.88 1.41
N LYS A 170 13.98 -1.46 2.22
CA LYS A 170 15.30 -1.89 1.73
C LYS A 170 15.08 -2.88 0.60
N ARG A 171 15.57 -2.56 -0.60
CA ARG A 171 15.26 -3.30 -1.82
C ARG A 171 15.60 -4.79 -1.72
N GLU A 172 16.78 -5.13 -1.18
CA GLU A 172 17.19 -6.53 -1.00
C GLU A 172 16.18 -7.32 -0.13
N LYS A 173 15.66 -6.69 0.94
CA LYS A 173 14.66 -7.30 1.83
C LYS A 173 13.30 -7.44 1.17
N LEU A 174 12.92 -6.48 0.32
CA LEU A 174 11.71 -6.58 -0.48
C LEU A 174 11.80 -7.73 -1.48
N VAL A 175 12.93 -7.90 -2.17
CA VAL A 175 13.19 -9.04 -3.07
C VAL A 175 13.22 -10.36 -2.30
N GLU A 176 13.90 -10.42 -1.14
CA GLU A 176 13.94 -11.60 -0.25
C GLU A 176 12.53 -12.05 0.18
N SER A 177 11.60 -11.12 0.33
CA SER A 177 10.21 -11.45 0.71
C SER A 177 9.46 -12.25 -0.35
N GLY A 178 9.97 -12.34 -1.57
CA GLY A 178 9.31 -13.02 -2.70
C GLY A 178 7.96 -12.40 -3.06
N THR A 179 7.73 -11.12 -2.71
CA THR A 179 6.44 -10.47 -2.97
C THR A 179 6.27 -10.19 -4.46
N VAL A 180 5.31 -10.88 -5.07
CA VAL A 180 4.84 -10.61 -6.44
C VAL A 180 3.38 -10.18 -6.33
N LEU A 181 3.02 -9.10 -7.03
CA LEU A 181 1.67 -8.55 -7.03
C LEU A 181 0.87 -9.12 -8.22
N PRO A 182 -0.39 -9.50 -8.02
CA PRO A 182 -1.24 -9.99 -9.10
C PRO A 182 -1.50 -8.92 -10.16
N GLU A 183 -1.55 -9.34 -11.41
CA GLU A 183 -1.89 -8.49 -12.55
C GLU A 183 -3.40 -8.17 -12.58
N HIS A 184 -3.78 -7.11 -13.29
CA HIS A 184 -5.16 -6.65 -13.50
C HIS A 184 -6.01 -6.61 -12.22
N THR A 185 -5.36 -6.36 -11.07
CA THR A 185 -5.99 -6.38 -9.76
C THR A 185 -5.82 -5.04 -9.06
N PHE A 186 -6.94 -4.47 -8.56
CA PHE A 186 -6.92 -3.29 -7.69
C PHE A 186 -6.63 -3.70 -6.25
N TYR A 187 -6.27 -2.73 -5.42
CA TYR A 187 -5.99 -2.91 -3.98
C TYR A 187 -4.77 -3.79 -3.67
N VAL A 188 -3.87 -3.98 -4.64
CA VAL A 188 -2.61 -4.73 -4.48
C VAL A 188 -1.62 -4.03 -3.54
N ASP A 189 -1.80 -2.73 -3.32
CA ASP A 189 -1.11 -1.93 -2.30
C ASP A 189 -1.19 -2.55 -0.90
N ASN A 190 -2.31 -3.24 -0.57
CA ASN A 190 -2.46 -3.97 0.68
C ASN A 190 -1.55 -5.22 0.74
N ILE A 191 -1.35 -5.91 -0.38
CA ILE A 191 -0.42 -7.03 -0.47
C ILE A 191 1.01 -6.51 -0.31
N PHE A 192 1.35 -5.43 -1.03
CA PHE A 192 2.65 -4.77 -0.97
C PHE A 192 3.00 -4.25 0.43
N ALA A 193 2.00 -3.73 1.17
CA ALA A 193 2.18 -3.24 2.54
C ALA A 193 2.16 -4.36 3.60
N TYR A 194 1.88 -5.62 3.23
CA TYR A 194 1.72 -6.73 4.17
C TYR A 194 2.77 -7.82 4.02
N LYS A 195 2.92 -8.38 2.79
CA LYS A 195 3.80 -9.54 2.55
C LYS A 195 5.26 -9.30 2.94
N PRO A 196 5.89 -8.13 2.69
CA PRO A 196 7.30 -7.93 3.00
C PRO A 196 7.62 -7.76 4.49
N LEU A 197 6.64 -7.45 5.34
CA LEU A 197 6.89 -7.02 6.72
C LEU A 197 7.73 -7.99 7.58
N PRO A 198 7.58 -9.33 7.47
CA PRO A 198 8.40 -10.26 8.25
C PRO A 198 9.90 -10.23 7.90
N CYS A 199 10.27 -9.75 6.71
CA CYS A 199 11.66 -9.56 6.31
C CYS A 199 12.27 -8.25 6.84
N MET A 200 11.44 -7.34 7.38
CA MET A 200 11.84 -6.04 7.89
C MET A 200 12.05 -6.12 9.40
N GLN A 201 13.29 -6.29 9.85
CA GLN A 201 13.61 -6.46 11.28
C GLN A 201 13.88 -5.13 11.96
N THR A 202 14.57 -4.22 11.26
CA THR A 202 14.96 -2.90 11.76
C THR A 202 14.18 -1.80 11.04
N LEU A 203 13.62 -0.89 11.81
CA LEU A 203 12.70 0.13 11.35
C LEU A 203 13.21 1.52 11.73
N TYR A 204 12.89 2.52 10.93
CA TYR A 204 13.10 3.92 11.26
C TYR A 204 11.85 4.72 10.90
N TYR A 205 11.32 5.47 11.86
CA TYR A 205 10.21 6.37 11.60
C TYR A 205 10.71 7.82 11.50
N LEU A 206 10.58 8.36 10.29
CA LEU A 206 10.81 9.77 10.01
C LEU A 206 9.47 10.51 10.14
N ASP A 207 9.35 11.35 11.15
CA ASP A 207 8.11 12.07 11.44
C ASP A 207 7.97 13.33 10.57
N GLU A 208 7.96 13.11 9.26
CA GLU A 208 7.81 14.13 8.23
C GLU A 208 6.66 13.74 7.28
N ASP A 209 5.94 14.75 6.79
CA ASP A 209 4.78 14.60 5.92
C ASP A 209 5.25 14.53 4.46
N ILE A 210 5.82 13.37 4.06
CA ILE A 210 6.53 13.23 2.78
C ILE A 210 5.59 13.04 1.60
N TYR A 211 4.60 12.16 1.73
CA TYR A 211 3.78 11.69 0.62
C TYR A 211 2.44 12.40 0.60
N HIS A 212 2.09 13.04 -0.52
CA HIS A 212 0.80 13.65 -0.75
C HIS A 212 -0.07 12.74 -1.61
N TYR A 213 -1.07 12.14 -0.99
CA TYR A 213 -2.06 11.29 -1.63
C TYR A 213 -3.23 12.16 -2.11
N PHE A 214 -3.30 12.35 -3.43
CA PHE A 214 -4.33 13.15 -4.07
C PHE A 214 -5.68 12.44 -4.04
N ILE A 215 -6.70 13.08 -3.45
CA ILE A 215 -8.08 12.59 -3.43
C ILE A 215 -9.00 13.64 -4.05
N GLY A 216 -9.86 13.21 -4.99
CA GLY A 216 -10.87 14.10 -5.57
C GLY A 216 -11.30 13.76 -6.99
N ARG A 217 -10.71 12.74 -7.60
CA ARG A 217 -11.13 12.24 -8.90
C ARG A 217 -12.30 11.27 -8.78
N SER A 218 -13.27 11.38 -9.67
CA SER A 218 -14.46 10.50 -9.70
C SER A 218 -14.16 9.04 -10.08
N ASP A 219 -13.03 8.80 -10.76
CA ASP A 219 -12.58 7.49 -11.25
C ASP A 219 -11.71 6.72 -10.25
N GLN A 220 -11.33 7.34 -9.12
CA GLN A 220 -10.47 6.71 -8.11
C GLN A 220 -11.06 5.42 -7.52
N SER A 221 -10.17 4.52 -7.11
CA SER A 221 -10.49 3.20 -6.55
C SER A 221 -11.32 3.26 -5.26
N VAL A 222 -11.20 4.33 -4.50
CA VAL A 222 -11.91 4.57 -3.22
C VAL A 222 -13.38 4.98 -3.37
N ASN A 223 -13.87 5.25 -4.61
CA ASN A 223 -15.27 5.54 -4.85
C ASN A 223 -16.14 4.31 -4.58
N ILE A 224 -17.23 4.46 -3.79
CA ILE A 224 -18.11 3.35 -3.38
C ILE A 224 -18.65 2.57 -4.57
N LYS A 225 -19.02 3.23 -5.68
CA LYS A 225 -19.49 2.56 -6.89
C LYS A 225 -18.41 1.63 -7.49
N ASN A 226 -17.15 2.06 -7.46
CA ASN A 226 -16.01 1.27 -7.93
C ASN A 226 -15.70 0.13 -6.96
N ILE A 227 -15.74 0.39 -5.66
CA ILE A 227 -15.57 -0.59 -4.59
C ILE A 227 -16.53 -1.77 -4.76
N VAL A 228 -17.83 -1.49 -4.94
CA VAL A 228 -18.86 -2.52 -5.10
C VAL A 228 -18.62 -3.37 -6.35
N LYS A 229 -18.23 -2.75 -7.47
CA LYS A 229 -17.93 -3.47 -8.73
C LYS A 229 -16.69 -4.37 -8.62
N ARG A 230 -15.71 -4.00 -7.79
CA ARG A 230 -14.39 -4.66 -7.69
C ARG A 230 -14.29 -5.65 -6.53
N TYR A 231 -15.41 -6.11 -5.97
CA TYR A 231 -15.42 -7.01 -4.80
C TYR A 231 -14.61 -8.29 -5.01
N ALA A 232 -14.64 -8.87 -6.21
CA ALA A 232 -13.90 -10.10 -6.52
C ALA A 232 -12.38 -9.89 -6.44
N GLN A 233 -11.89 -8.72 -6.87
CA GLN A 233 -10.47 -8.36 -6.76
C GLN A 233 -10.07 -8.15 -5.29
N GLN A 234 -10.93 -7.53 -4.48
CA GLN A 234 -10.69 -7.42 -3.04
C GLN A 234 -10.67 -8.80 -2.36
N GLN A 235 -11.48 -9.76 -2.82
CA GLN A 235 -11.41 -11.14 -2.34
C GLN A 235 -10.10 -11.83 -2.76
N LEU A 236 -9.61 -11.57 -3.97
CA LEU A 236 -8.29 -12.06 -4.41
C LEU A 236 -7.18 -11.50 -3.51
N VAL A 237 -7.19 -10.19 -3.23
CA VAL A 237 -6.23 -9.58 -2.29
C VAL A 237 -6.27 -10.25 -0.92
N MET A 238 -7.48 -10.48 -0.37
CA MET A 238 -7.61 -11.15 0.93
C MET A 238 -7.08 -12.59 0.90
N ARG A 239 -7.30 -13.32 -0.21
CA ARG A 239 -6.75 -14.66 -0.43
C ARG A 239 -5.23 -14.63 -0.43
N GLU A 240 -4.63 -13.75 -1.24
CA GLU A 240 -3.18 -13.55 -1.29
C GLU A 240 -2.57 -13.25 0.08
N MET A 241 -3.24 -12.42 0.88
CA MET A 241 -2.77 -12.09 2.24
C MET A 241 -2.90 -13.27 3.20
N THR A 242 -3.98 -14.07 3.13
CA THR A 242 -4.15 -15.24 3.99
C THR A 242 -3.29 -16.43 3.58
N ASP A 243 -2.90 -16.50 2.31
CA ASP A 243 -2.01 -17.54 1.79
C ASP A 243 -0.53 -17.26 2.10
N ALA A 244 -0.19 -15.98 2.33
CA ALA A 244 1.19 -15.57 2.58
C ALA A 244 1.79 -16.20 3.84
N TYR A 245 1.02 -16.25 4.94
CA TYR A 245 1.50 -16.75 6.24
C TYR A 245 0.42 -17.52 6.97
N THR A 246 0.79 -18.69 7.51
CA THR A 246 -0.07 -19.44 8.42
C THR A 246 -0.19 -18.73 9.78
N TRP A 247 -1.27 -19.03 10.51
CA TRP A 247 -1.42 -18.49 11.87
C TRP A 247 -0.26 -18.90 12.80
N GLN A 248 0.31 -20.09 12.61
CA GLN A 248 1.47 -20.54 13.37
C GLN A 248 2.71 -19.66 13.09
N GLN A 249 2.98 -19.34 11.83
CA GLN A 249 4.05 -18.41 11.45
C GLN A 249 3.82 -17.02 12.05
N ILE A 250 2.60 -16.48 11.93
CA ILE A 250 2.26 -15.17 12.52
C ILE A 250 2.44 -15.19 14.04
N LYS A 251 2.11 -16.28 14.73
CA LYS A 251 2.27 -16.42 16.18
C LYS A 251 3.72 -16.39 16.62
N SER A 252 4.63 -16.92 15.83
CA SER A 252 6.08 -16.96 16.14
C SER A 252 6.81 -15.63 15.90
N MET A 253 6.18 -14.67 15.21
CA MET A 253 6.77 -13.36 14.96
C MET A 253 6.94 -12.52 16.25
N PRO A 254 7.84 -11.52 16.25
CA PRO A 254 7.97 -10.54 17.33
C PRO A 254 6.60 -9.95 17.72
N LYS A 255 6.40 -9.67 18.99
CA LYS A 255 5.09 -9.29 19.58
C LYS A 255 4.41 -8.13 18.81
N GLY A 256 5.18 -7.10 18.44
CA GLY A 256 4.65 -5.95 17.70
C GLY A 256 4.26 -6.32 16.28
N LEU A 257 5.12 -7.07 15.57
CA LEU A 257 4.86 -7.53 14.21
C LEU A 257 3.64 -8.46 14.17
N LYS A 258 3.58 -9.49 15.01
CA LYS A 258 2.42 -10.37 15.13
C LYS A 258 1.11 -9.60 15.30
N ARG A 259 1.13 -8.59 16.17
CA ARG A 259 -0.03 -7.74 16.45
C ARG A 259 -0.42 -6.90 15.24
N TYR A 260 0.57 -6.40 14.49
CA TYR A 260 0.33 -5.59 13.30
C TYR A 260 -0.12 -6.44 12.11
N MET A 261 0.49 -7.60 11.88
CA MET A 261 0.05 -8.57 10.86
C MET A 261 -1.40 -9.00 11.07
N TRP A 262 -1.76 -9.33 12.32
CA TRP A 262 -3.15 -9.64 12.67
C TRP A 262 -4.09 -8.47 12.40
N HIS A 263 -3.70 -7.26 12.79
CA HIS A 263 -4.49 -6.04 12.56
C HIS A 263 -4.79 -5.81 11.06
N ASN A 264 -3.78 -6.00 10.19
CA ASN A 264 -3.97 -5.90 8.74
C ASN A 264 -5.01 -6.91 8.24
N LEU A 265 -4.87 -8.18 8.61
CA LEU A 265 -5.82 -9.23 8.20
C LEU A 265 -7.25 -8.91 8.65
N GLU A 266 -7.42 -8.40 9.88
CA GLU A 266 -8.74 -7.99 10.39
C GLU A 266 -9.35 -6.85 9.57
N VAL A 267 -8.57 -5.79 9.30
CA VAL A 267 -9.05 -4.62 8.55
C VAL A 267 -9.39 -5.00 7.11
N ILE A 268 -8.52 -5.74 6.45
CA ILE A 268 -8.75 -6.14 5.05
C ILE A 268 -9.91 -7.14 4.94
N MET A 269 -10.09 -8.04 5.92
CA MET A 269 -11.26 -8.92 5.95
C MET A 269 -12.56 -8.14 6.12
N VAL A 270 -12.58 -7.07 6.93
CA VAL A 270 -13.77 -6.20 7.05
C VAL A 270 -14.07 -5.52 5.72
N ASN A 271 -13.05 -4.97 5.03
CA ASN A 271 -13.23 -4.38 3.71
C ASN A 271 -13.75 -5.42 2.71
N THR A 272 -13.20 -6.64 2.73
CA THR A 272 -13.62 -7.74 1.85
C THR A 272 -15.08 -8.13 2.07
N VAL A 273 -15.50 -8.29 3.32
CA VAL A 273 -16.90 -8.60 3.65
C VAL A 273 -17.82 -7.44 3.27
N PHE A 274 -17.40 -6.19 3.51
CA PHE A 274 -18.15 -5.00 3.10
C PHE A 274 -18.33 -4.95 1.58
N PHE A 275 -17.25 -5.01 0.80
CA PHE A 275 -17.29 -4.95 -0.67
C PHE A 275 -18.20 -6.05 -1.25
N THR A 276 -18.11 -7.25 -0.68
CA THR A 276 -18.91 -8.38 -1.15
C THR A 276 -20.38 -8.24 -0.77
N CYS A 277 -20.71 -7.77 0.44
CA CYS A 277 -22.08 -7.71 0.95
C CYS A 277 -22.80 -6.38 0.67
N ALA A 278 -22.10 -5.38 0.10
CA ALA A 278 -22.68 -4.07 -0.23
C ALA A 278 -23.80 -4.17 -1.29
N ASP A 279 -23.78 -5.24 -2.07
CA ASP A 279 -24.83 -5.59 -3.02
C ASP A 279 -25.18 -7.08 -2.91
N TYR A 280 -26.32 -7.49 -3.47
CA TYR A 280 -26.78 -8.89 -3.44
C TYR A 280 -26.77 -9.51 -4.82
N SER A 281 -26.07 -10.64 -4.93
CA SER A 281 -26.27 -11.63 -5.99
C SER A 281 -25.99 -13.04 -5.46
N LYS A 282 -26.51 -14.07 -6.13
CA LYS A 282 -26.20 -15.48 -5.79
C LYS A 282 -24.69 -15.73 -5.92
N GLU A 283 -24.05 -15.13 -6.91
CA GLU A 283 -22.61 -15.22 -7.16
C GLU A 283 -21.83 -14.69 -5.98
N ARG A 284 -22.10 -13.46 -5.50
CA ARG A 284 -21.42 -12.87 -4.33
C ARG A 284 -21.54 -13.72 -3.08
N VAL A 285 -22.70 -14.37 -2.88
CA VAL A 285 -22.90 -15.29 -1.76
C VAL A 285 -22.00 -16.53 -1.91
N GLN A 286 -21.89 -17.06 -3.13
CA GLN A 286 -21.05 -18.23 -3.41
C GLN A 286 -19.56 -17.87 -3.27
N ASP A 287 -19.13 -16.72 -3.80
CA ASP A 287 -17.76 -16.25 -3.74
C ASP A 287 -17.30 -16.04 -2.30
N LEU A 288 -18.15 -15.41 -1.45
CA LEU A 288 -17.81 -15.24 -0.04
C LEU A 288 -17.72 -16.59 0.70
N LYS A 289 -18.58 -17.56 0.36
CA LYS A 289 -18.49 -18.92 0.90
C LYS A 289 -17.22 -19.62 0.42
N ALA A 290 -16.86 -19.46 -0.86
CA ALA A 290 -15.64 -20.01 -1.44
C ALA A 290 -14.37 -19.42 -0.78
N LEU A 291 -14.34 -18.10 -0.53
CA LEU A 291 -13.24 -17.48 0.20
C LEU A 291 -13.09 -18.07 1.61
N TRP A 292 -14.18 -18.19 2.38
CA TRP A 292 -14.12 -18.78 3.72
C TRP A 292 -13.73 -20.26 3.70
N LYS A 293 -14.18 -21.02 2.68
CA LYS A 293 -13.77 -22.40 2.48
C LYS A 293 -12.27 -22.49 2.20
N HIS A 294 -11.76 -21.67 1.29
CA HIS A 294 -10.33 -21.59 0.97
C HIS A 294 -9.48 -21.32 2.21
N ILE A 295 -9.80 -20.27 2.99
CA ILE A 295 -9.06 -19.94 4.22
C ILE A 295 -9.09 -21.10 5.21
N LYS A 296 -10.23 -21.81 5.34
CA LYS A 296 -10.38 -22.95 6.24
C LYS A 296 -9.54 -24.15 5.80
N GLU A 297 -9.48 -24.42 4.49
CA GLU A 297 -8.68 -25.51 3.92
C GLU A 297 -7.19 -25.22 4.04
N ARG A 298 -6.79 -23.96 3.81
CA ARG A 298 -5.39 -23.50 3.90
C ARG A 298 -4.88 -23.48 5.34
N ASP A 299 -5.66 -22.92 6.28
CA ASP A 299 -5.30 -22.82 7.71
C ASP A 299 -6.56 -22.76 8.59
N LYS A 300 -6.88 -23.88 9.25
CA LYS A 300 -8.03 -23.99 10.15
C LYS A 300 -7.92 -23.05 11.37
N ALA A 301 -6.71 -22.76 11.85
CA ALA A 301 -6.51 -21.90 13.01
C ALA A 301 -6.72 -20.44 12.64
N LEU A 302 -6.17 -19.99 11.50
CA LEU A 302 -6.42 -18.65 10.95
C LEU A 302 -7.90 -18.44 10.65
N TYR A 303 -8.55 -19.43 10.00
CA TYR A 303 -9.99 -19.39 9.74
C TYR A 303 -10.79 -19.19 11.03
N LYS A 304 -10.55 -20.03 12.08
CA LYS A 304 -11.28 -19.88 13.36
C LYS A 304 -11.09 -18.50 13.94
N LYS A 305 -9.88 -17.97 13.89
CA LYS A 305 -9.56 -16.66 14.44
C LYS A 305 -10.27 -15.55 13.66
N LEU A 306 -10.19 -15.53 12.33
CA LEU A 306 -10.86 -14.53 11.49
C LEU A 306 -12.39 -14.64 11.57
N ARG A 307 -12.93 -15.86 11.57
CA ARG A 307 -14.37 -16.07 11.52
C ARG A 307 -15.09 -15.77 12.84
N TYR A 308 -14.45 -16.04 13.99
CA TYR A 308 -15.10 -15.99 15.29
C TYR A 308 -14.50 -15.01 16.29
N PHE A 309 -13.29 -14.48 16.03
CA PHE A 309 -12.55 -13.63 16.97
C PHE A 309 -12.00 -12.34 16.31
N SER A 310 -12.68 -11.85 15.28
CA SER A 310 -12.33 -10.61 14.57
C SER A 310 -13.52 -9.68 14.48
N TYR A 311 -13.31 -8.51 13.89
CA TYR A 311 -14.38 -7.52 13.68
C TYR A 311 -15.53 -8.00 12.78
N VAL A 312 -15.30 -9.01 11.93
CA VAL A 312 -16.37 -9.57 11.06
C VAL A 312 -17.19 -10.66 11.75
N SER A 313 -16.80 -11.11 12.94
CA SER A 313 -17.46 -12.24 13.61
C SER A 313 -18.95 -12.02 13.80
N PHE A 314 -19.36 -10.88 14.35
CA PHE A 314 -20.76 -10.52 14.53
C PHE A 314 -21.46 -10.30 13.18
N PRO A 315 -20.99 -9.45 12.25
CA PRO A 315 -21.62 -9.29 10.94
C PRO A 315 -21.84 -10.62 10.20
N MET A 316 -20.89 -11.55 10.29
CA MET A 316 -21.02 -12.85 9.62
C MET A 316 -22.09 -13.79 10.21
N MET A 317 -22.66 -13.48 11.38
CA MET A 317 -23.80 -14.20 11.95
C MET A 317 -25.15 -13.70 11.40
N LEU A 318 -25.16 -12.48 10.83
CA LEU A 318 -26.38 -11.84 10.36
C LEU A 318 -26.83 -12.40 8.99
N PRO A 319 -28.15 -12.39 8.70
CA PRO A 319 -28.65 -12.61 7.34
C PRO A 319 -28.02 -11.63 6.35
N TRP A 320 -27.92 -12.01 5.07
CA TRP A 320 -27.19 -11.25 4.06
C TRP A 320 -27.57 -9.77 3.98
N LYS A 321 -28.86 -9.48 3.87
CA LYS A 321 -29.36 -8.08 3.76
C LYS A 321 -28.95 -7.24 4.97
N LEU A 322 -29.13 -7.79 6.19
CA LEU A 322 -28.78 -7.08 7.42
C LEU A 322 -27.27 -6.93 7.56
N ARG A 323 -26.49 -7.95 7.17
CA ARG A 323 -25.02 -7.89 7.10
C ARG A 323 -24.57 -6.75 6.19
N GLY A 324 -25.09 -6.69 4.96
CA GLY A 324 -24.76 -5.64 3.99
C GLY A 324 -25.09 -4.24 4.55
N TRP A 325 -26.25 -4.08 5.19
CA TRP A 325 -26.63 -2.80 5.83
C TRP A 325 -25.66 -2.41 6.96
N VAL A 326 -25.36 -3.32 7.89
CA VAL A 326 -24.43 -3.08 9.02
C VAL A 326 -23.05 -2.71 8.50
N MET A 327 -22.52 -3.47 7.53
CA MET A 327 -21.19 -3.24 6.96
C MET A 327 -21.12 -1.90 6.23
N THR A 328 -22.15 -1.55 5.43
CA THR A 328 -22.22 -0.27 4.72
C THR A 328 -22.28 0.91 5.69
N LYS A 329 -23.13 0.84 6.71
CA LYS A 329 -23.20 1.91 7.74
C LYS A 329 -21.90 2.06 8.50
N GLY A 330 -21.27 0.93 8.88
CA GLY A 330 -19.95 0.93 9.54
C GLY A 330 -18.86 1.55 8.68
N TYR A 331 -18.82 1.22 7.40
CA TYR A 331 -17.86 1.79 6.45
C TYR A 331 -18.07 3.31 6.28
N LEU A 332 -19.28 3.76 6.03
CA LEU A 332 -19.61 5.19 5.91
C LEU A 332 -19.25 5.97 7.18
N TYR A 333 -19.50 5.39 8.36
CA TYR A 333 -19.09 6.00 9.62
C TYR A 333 -17.57 6.16 9.73
N LEU A 334 -16.82 5.14 9.30
CA LEU A 334 -15.36 5.18 9.28
C LEU A 334 -14.83 6.21 8.28
N CYS A 335 -15.37 6.23 7.04
CA CYS A 335 -15.01 7.23 6.03
C CYS A 335 -15.18 8.66 6.57
N LYS A 336 -16.33 8.92 7.21
CA LYS A 336 -16.58 10.23 7.84
C LYS A 336 -15.57 10.55 8.94
N LYS A 337 -15.17 9.55 9.76
CA LYS A 337 -14.21 9.74 10.86
C LYS A 337 -12.78 9.99 10.39
N ILE A 338 -12.35 9.40 9.28
CA ILE A 338 -11.03 9.58 8.67
C ILE A 338 -11.06 10.60 7.52
N LYS A 339 -12.19 11.31 7.36
CA LYS A 339 -12.38 12.34 6.34
C LYS A 339 -12.16 11.82 4.89
N LEU A 340 -12.43 10.57 4.61
CA LEU A 340 -12.36 9.97 3.27
C LEU A 340 -13.65 10.10 2.46
N GLY A 341 -14.68 10.73 2.99
CA GLY A 341 -15.98 10.93 2.34
C GLY A 341 -16.27 12.38 2.03
#